data_953975003070e3dfccc659f39886bef6
#
_entry.id   953975003070e3dfccc659f39886bef6
#
_cell.length_a   1.000
_cell.length_b   1.000
_cell.length_c   1.000
_cell.angle_alpha   90.00
_cell.angle_beta   90.00
_cell.angle_gamma   90.00
#
_symmetry.space_group_name_H-M   'P 1'
#
loop_
_entity.id
_entity.type
_entity.pdbx_description
1 polymer ?
#
loop_
_entity_poly.entity_id
_entity_poly.type
_entity_poly.pdbx_seq_one_letter_code
_entity_poly.pdbx_strand_id
1 'polypeptide(L)'
;MYKLRIKLLAFNGAADAVYFNAANRIEKLISTDKYEVVEKDPDVLFFLSGGSEQLAVNHVAPGHFYVLVGSKHDNSYASATEVKAYLNQMNILSLLLDEEDSMTSALLDDFFAVRLALNNLKGKKLGLIGKVSDWLISSSVPAGLLETTFGIQLDVIPWSELSHFS
;
A
#
# COMPACT_ATOMS: atom_id res chain seq x y z
N MET A 1 -15.80 -2.15 4.19
CA MET A 1 -14.79 -3.09 3.65
C MET A 1 -13.61 -2.27 3.15
N TYR A 2 -12.36 -2.71 3.34
CA TYR A 2 -11.17 -2.00 2.82
C TYR A 2 -11.19 -1.98 1.29
N LYS A 3 -10.73 -0.86 0.71
CA LYS A 3 -10.51 -0.69 -0.73
C LYS A 3 -9.13 -0.11 -0.97
N LEU A 4 -8.47 -0.51 -2.06
CA LEU A 4 -7.26 0.15 -2.52
C LEU A 4 -7.58 1.58 -2.93
N ARG A 5 -6.79 2.51 -2.47
CA ARG A 5 -6.95 3.94 -2.72
C ARG A 5 -6.10 4.34 -3.91
N ILE A 6 -6.73 4.64 -5.03
CA ILE A 6 -6.08 4.94 -6.31
C ILE A 6 -6.13 6.44 -6.57
N LYS A 7 -4.96 7.07 -6.73
CA LYS A 7 -4.85 8.45 -7.21
C LYS A 7 -4.58 8.44 -8.71
N LEU A 8 -5.44 9.13 -9.46
CA LEU A 8 -5.26 9.35 -10.89
C LEU A 8 -4.33 10.54 -11.10
N LEU A 9 -3.34 10.40 -11.99
CA LEU A 9 -2.31 11.38 -12.24
C LEU A 9 -2.21 11.67 -13.74
N ALA A 10 -2.43 12.91 -14.12
CA ALA A 10 -2.23 13.44 -15.46
C ALA A 10 -1.47 14.76 -15.39
N PHE A 11 -0.95 15.24 -16.52
CA PHE A 11 -0.30 16.54 -16.57
C PHE A 11 -1.24 17.67 -16.11
N ASN A 12 -0.68 18.73 -15.59
CA ASN A 12 -1.46 19.88 -15.11
C ASN A 12 -2.20 20.53 -16.28
N GLY A 13 -3.52 20.66 -16.17
CA GLY A 13 -4.39 21.16 -17.25
C GLY A 13 -4.86 20.10 -18.24
N ALA A 14 -4.69 18.81 -17.91
CA ALA A 14 -5.26 17.72 -18.70
C ALA A 14 -6.79 17.86 -18.81
N ALA A 15 -7.32 17.65 -20.02
CA ALA A 15 -8.76 17.69 -20.25
C ALA A 15 -9.48 16.53 -19.53
N ASP A 16 -10.75 16.72 -19.18
CA ASP A 16 -11.59 15.71 -18.51
C ASP A 16 -11.62 14.37 -19.27
N ALA A 17 -11.47 14.39 -20.60
CA ALA A 17 -11.40 13.20 -21.43
C ALA A 17 -10.27 12.24 -21.02
N VAL A 18 -9.14 12.74 -20.49
CA VAL A 18 -8.02 11.94 -20.00
C VAL A 18 -8.46 11.10 -18.80
N TYR A 19 -9.29 11.67 -17.92
CA TYR A 19 -9.80 11.00 -16.73
C TYR A 19 -10.99 10.09 -17.03
N PHE A 20 -11.76 10.40 -18.07
CA PHE A 20 -12.99 9.67 -18.40
C PHE A 20 -12.75 8.17 -18.69
N ASN A 21 -11.63 7.84 -19.32
CA ASN A 21 -11.28 6.46 -19.63
C ASN A 21 -10.54 5.74 -18.52
N ALA A 22 -10.16 6.43 -17.45
CA ALA A 22 -9.37 5.85 -16.36
C ALA A 22 -10.12 4.70 -15.67
N ALA A 23 -11.42 4.84 -15.41
CA ALA A 23 -12.22 3.79 -14.79
C ALA A 23 -12.16 2.48 -15.59
N ASN A 24 -12.40 2.55 -16.90
CA ASN A 24 -12.34 1.38 -17.78
C ASN A 24 -10.95 0.74 -17.83
N ARG A 25 -9.87 1.51 -17.68
CA ARG A 25 -8.50 1.00 -17.64
C ARG A 25 -8.26 0.27 -16.33
N ILE A 26 -8.65 0.86 -15.19
CA ILE A 26 -8.49 0.25 -13.87
C ILE A 26 -9.33 -1.03 -13.75
N GLU A 27 -10.56 -1.05 -14.26
CA GLU A 27 -11.47 -2.20 -14.20
C GLU A 27 -10.95 -3.44 -14.96
N LYS A 28 -10.04 -3.26 -15.91
CA LYS A 28 -9.33 -4.37 -16.56
C LYS A 28 -8.28 -5.01 -15.66
N LEU A 29 -7.80 -4.28 -14.65
CA LEU A 29 -6.71 -4.69 -13.77
C LEU A 29 -7.21 -5.17 -12.42
N ILE A 30 -8.26 -4.54 -11.88
CA ILE A 30 -8.79 -4.85 -10.55
C ILE A 30 -10.30 -4.62 -10.51
N SER A 31 -11.03 -5.49 -9.81
CA SER A 31 -12.48 -5.41 -9.67
C SER A 31 -12.94 -4.15 -8.93
N THR A 32 -14.08 -3.58 -9.35
CA THR A 32 -14.65 -2.32 -8.84
C THR A 32 -14.96 -2.31 -7.35
N ASP A 33 -15.21 -3.47 -6.77
CA ASP A 33 -15.46 -3.62 -5.33
C ASP A 33 -14.19 -3.53 -4.48
N LYS A 34 -12.99 -3.68 -5.10
CA LYS A 34 -11.69 -3.69 -4.44
C LYS A 34 -10.98 -2.34 -4.42
N TYR A 35 -11.44 -1.34 -5.15
CA TYR A 35 -10.77 -0.03 -5.19
C TYR A 35 -11.72 1.15 -5.04
N GLU A 36 -11.15 2.31 -4.75
CA GLU A 36 -11.79 3.62 -4.82
C GLU A 36 -10.78 4.67 -5.34
N VAL A 37 -11.28 5.66 -6.09
CA VAL A 37 -10.46 6.79 -6.53
C VAL A 37 -10.45 7.84 -5.44
N VAL A 38 -9.25 8.32 -5.08
CA VAL A 38 -9.05 9.26 -3.97
C VAL A 38 -8.18 10.45 -4.35
N GLU A 39 -8.33 11.54 -3.58
CA GLU A 39 -7.49 12.72 -3.71
C GLU A 39 -6.28 12.72 -2.78
N LYS A 40 -6.34 11.99 -1.65
CA LYS A 40 -5.29 11.98 -0.62
C LYS A 40 -4.97 10.58 -0.16
N ASP A 41 -3.75 10.40 0.35
CA ASP A 41 -3.24 9.17 0.96
C ASP A 41 -3.47 7.91 0.08
N PRO A 42 -3.01 7.89 -1.17
CA PRO A 42 -3.20 6.77 -2.06
C PRO A 42 -2.33 5.57 -1.67
N ASP A 43 -2.80 4.37 -2.04
CA ASP A 43 -2.00 3.15 -2.08
C ASP A 43 -1.37 2.95 -3.46
N VAL A 44 -2.09 3.39 -4.50
CA VAL A 44 -1.72 3.25 -5.91
C VAL A 44 -1.69 4.61 -6.58
N LEU A 45 -0.61 4.90 -7.29
CA LEU A 45 -0.46 6.06 -8.17
C LEU A 45 -0.66 5.57 -9.61
N PHE A 46 -1.78 5.94 -10.22
CA PHE A 46 -2.14 5.51 -11.56
C PHE A 46 -1.90 6.66 -12.55
N PHE A 47 -0.87 6.50 -13.38
CA PHE A 47 -0.41 7.50 -14.32
C PHE A 47 -1.22 7.43 -15.62
N LEU A 48 -1.92 8.50 -15.93
CA LEU A 48 -2.69 8.64 -17.16
C LEU A 48 -1.87 9.26 -18.28
N SER A 49 -0.87 10.08 -17.92
CA SER A 49 0.04 10.72 -18.88
C SER A 49 1.38 11.07 -18.27
N GLY A 50 2.36 11.40 -19.09
CA GLY A 50 3.58 12.09 -18.69
C GLY A 50 3.31 13.51 -18.17
N GLY A 51 4.33 14.16 -17.56
CA GLY A 51 4.21 15.49 -16.97
C GLY A 51 3.40 15.54 -15.66
N SER A 52 3.23 14.39 -15.02
CA SER A 52 2.51 14.23 -13.74
C SER A 52 3.41 13.90 -12.55
N GLU A 53 4.72 13.89 -12.74
CA GLU A 53 5.74 13.49 -11.76
C GLU A 53 5.66 14.32 -10.48
N GLN A 54 5.61 15.65 -10.61
CA GLN A 54 5.52 16.53 -9.45
C GLN A 54 4.21 16.35 -8.68
N LEU A 55 3.11 16.06 -9.38
CA LEU A 55 1.83 15.76 -8.74
C LEU A 55 1.93 14.45 -7.95
N ALA A 56 2.58 13.42 -8.50
CA ALA A 56 2.78 12.15 -7.83
C ALA A 56 3.59 12.33 -6.53
N VAL A 57 4.69 13.08 -6.59
CA VAL A 57 5.57 13.34 -5.42
C VAL A 57 4.82 14.02 -4.28
N ASN A 58 3.81 14.85 -4.57
CA ASN A 58 2.99 15.51 -3.53
C ASN A 58 2.09 14.53 -2.74
N HIS A 59 1.95 13.28 -3.20
CA HIS A 59 1.10 12.26 -2.59
C HIS A 59 1.90 11.15 -1.90
N VAL A 60 3.24 11.25 -1.84
CA VAL A 60 4.07 10.22 -1.22
C VAL A 60 4.65 10.69 0.11
N ALA A 61 4.79 9.73 1.02
CA ALA A 61 5.37 9.97 2.34
C ALA A 61 6.28 8.79 2.74
N PRO A 62 7.32 9.01 3.57
CA PRO A 62 8.13 7.94 4.12
C PRO A 62 7.31 6.92 4.92
N GLY A 63 7.77 5.67 4.94
CA GLY A 63 7.13 4.60 5.71
C GLY A 63 5.91 3.97 5.04
N HIS A 64 5.53 4.42 3.84
CA HIS A 64 4.47 3.81 3.03
C HIS A 64 5.05 3.03 1.86
N PHE A 65 4.31 2.03 1.40
CA PHE A 65 4.60 1.30 0.18
C PHE A 65 3.60 1.73 -0.89
N TYR A 66 4.09 2.08 -2.06
CA TYR A 66 3.27 2.53 -3.18
C TYR A 66 3.37 1.58 -4.38
N VAL A 67 2.25 1.37 -5.06
CA VAL A 67 2.24 0.79 -6.40
C VAL A 67 2.08 1.92 -7.42
N LEU A 68 2.97 1.94 -8.40
CA LEU A 68 2.99 2.87 -9.51
C LEU A 68 2.52 2.11 -10.74
N VAL A 69 1.48 2.57 -11.42
CA VAL A 69 0.95 1.93 -12.63
C VAL A 69 1.03 2.92 -13.78
N GLY A 70 1.70 2.56 -14.85
CA GLY A 70 1.77 3.34 -16.09
C GLY A 70 1.58 2.45 -17.29
N SER A 71 1.41 3.05 -18.46
CA SER A 71 1.30 2.35 -19.74
C SER A 71 2.23 2.97 -20.78
N LYS A 72 2.44 2.31 -21.90
CA LYS A 72 3.22 2.86 -23.03
C LYS A 72 2.54 4.08 -23.69
N HIS A 73 1.26 4.35 -23.37
CA HIS A 73 0.52 5.46 -23.94
C HIS A 73 0.79 6.75 -23.18
N ASP A 74 0.76 7.87 -23.90
CA ASP A 74 0.84 9.24 -23.35
C ASP A 74 2.03 9.47 -22.40
N ASN A 75 3.15 8.76 -22.60
CA ASN A 75 4.35 8.80 -21.76
C ASN A 75 4.10 8.48 -20.28
N SER A 76 2.99 7.83 -19.95
CA SER A 76 2.63 7.59 -18.54
C SER A 76 3.58 6.62 -17.83
N TYR A 77 4.10 5.59 -18.53
CA TYR A 77 5.11 4.69 -17.97
C TYR A 77 6.45 5.39 -17.72
N ALA A 78 6.85 6.32 -18.61
CA ALA A 78 8.06 7.10 -18.41
C ALA A 78 7.94 7.98 -17.15
N SER A 79 6.79 8.65 -16.96
CA SER A 79 6.47 9.42 -15.76
C SER A 79 6.52 8.57 -14.49
N ALA A 80 5.89 7.39 -14.52
CA ALA A 80 5.92 6.44 -13.41
C ALA A 80 7.36 5.96 -13.09
N THR A 81 8.19 5.75 -14.11
CA THR A 81 9.59 5.35 -13.97
C THR A 81 10.43 6.44 -13.30
N GLU A 82 10.23 7.70 -13.68
CA GLU A 82 10.91 8.85 -13.06
C GLU A 82 10.53 8.97 -11.58
N VAL A 83 9.24 8.84 -11.26
CA VAL A 83 8.77 8.83 -9.86
C VAL A 83 9.33 7.62 -9.10
N LYS A 84 9.41 6.43 -9.73
CA LYS A 84 10.04 5.26 -9.12
C LYS A 84 11.50 5.52 -8.76
N ALA A 85 12.27 6.17 -9.64
CA ALA A 85 13.65 6.53 -9.40
C ALA A 85 13.77 7.51 -8.21
N TYR A 86 12.91 8.52 -8.16
CA TYR A 86 12.83 9.46 -7.04
C TYR A 86 12.53 8.74 -5.71
N LEU A 87 11.51 7.85 -5.68
CA LEU A 87 11.16 7.09 -4.47
C LEU A 87 12.32 6.22 -3.97
N ASN A 88 13.07 5.60 -4.89
CA ASN A 88 14.27 4.83 -4.54
C ASN A 88 15.33 5.71 -3.88
N GLN A 89 15.58 6.94 -4.38
CA GLN A 89 16.52 7.89 -3.77
C GLN A 89 16.08 8.31 -2.36
N MET A 90 14.77 8.39 -2.14
CA MET A 90 14.18 8.75 -0.84
C MET A 90 14.01 7.54 0.11
N ASN A 91 14.46 6.34 -0.28
CA ASN A 91 14.26 5.07 0.44
C ASN A 91 12.77 4.76 0.71
N ILE A 92 11.88 5.18 -0.19
CA ILE A 92 10.46 4.85 -0.14
C ILE A 92 10.22 3.60 -0.99
N LEU A 93 9.72 2.55 -0.36
CA LEU A 93 9.46 1.28 -1.04
C LEU A 93 8.30 1.43 -2.03
N SER A 94 8.49 0.92 -3.23
CA SER A 94 7.46 0.97 -4.26
C SER A 94 7.63 -0.14 -5.30
N LEU A 95 6.55 -0.47 -6.00
CA LEU A 95 6.50 -1.38 -7.12
C LEU A 95 6.06 -0.60 -8.36
N LEU A 96 6.76 -0.77 -9.47
CA LEU A 96 6.38 -0.20 -10.77
C LEU A 96 5.78 -1.31 -11.63
N LEU A 97 4.58 -1.07 -12.15
CA LEU A 97 3.83 -2.00 -13.00
C LEU A 97 3.51 -1.35 -14.34
N ASP A 98 3.62 -2.15 -15.40
CA ASP A 98 3.10 -1.79 -16.71
C ASP A 98 1.64 -2.26 -16.81
N GLU A 99 0.72 -1.36 -17.15
CA GLU A 99 -0.71 -1.66 -17.31
C GLU A 99 -0.97 -2.80 -18.32
N GLU A 100 -0.08 -2.96 -19.30
CA GLU A 100 -0.23 -3.95 -20.37
C GLU A 100 0.47 -5.29 -20.07
N ASP A 101 1.21 -5.37 -18.97
CA ASP A 101 1.82 -6.64 -18.54
C ASP A 101 0.74 -7.57 -17.98
N SER A 102 0.76 -8.82 -18.46
CA SER A 102 -0.19 -9.86 -18.06
C SER A 102 -0.19 -10.17 -16.56
N MET A 103 0.89 -9.88 -15.85
CA MET A 103 1.02 -10.10 -14.40
C MET A 103 0.47 -8.95 -13.56
N THR A 104 0.22 -7.77 -14.15
CA THR A 104 -0.17 -6.57 -13.39
C THR A 104 -1.46 -6.76 -12.60
N SER A 105 -2.46 -7.42 -13.19
CA SER A 105 -3.72 -7.72 -12.49
C SER A 105 -3.50 -8.61 -11.27
N ALA A 106 -2.72 -9.68 -11.40
CA ALA A 106 -2.41 -10.59 -10.31
C ALA A 106 -1.62 -9.88 -9.18
N LEU A 107 -0.64 -9.05 -9.53
CA LEU A 107 0.15 -8.29 -8.55
C LEU A 107 -0.68 -7.22 -7.81
N LEU A 108 -1.66 -6.61 -8.47
CA LEU A 108 -2.60 -5.69 -7.82
C LEU A 108 -3.56 -6.43 -6.87
N ASP A 109 -4.01 -7.63 -7.25
CA ASP A 109 -4.83 -8.47 -6.38
C ASP A 109 -4.06 -8.94 -5.14
N ASP A 110 -2.80 -9.34 -5.31
CA ASP A 110 -1.92 -9.69 -4.19
C ASP A 110 -1.68 -8.48 -3.28
N PHE A 111 -1.44 -7.31 -3.85
CA PHE A 111 -1.28 -6.08 -3.09
C PHE A 111 -2.54 -5.73 -2.31
N PHE A 112 -3.72 -5.85 -2.94
CA PHE A 112 -5.01 -5.69 -2.25
C PHE A 112 -5.14 -6.66 -1.07
N ALA A 113 -4.83 -7.94 -1.26
CA ALA A 113 -4.92 -8.95 -0.22
C ALA A 113 -4.01 -8.61 0.98
N VAL A 114 -2.78 -8.17 0.73
CA VAL A 114 -1.83 -7.73 1.77
C VAL A 114 -2.38 -6.50 2.52
N ARG A 115 -2.86 -5.48 1.79
CA ARG A 115 -3.41 -4.26 2.40
C ARG A 115 -4.66 -4.55 3.22
N LEU A 116 -5.53 -5.43 2.73
CA LEU A 116 -6.71 -5.89 3.46
C LEU A 116 -6.31 -6.62 4.76
N ALA A 117 -5.32 -7.51 4.70
CA ALA A 117 -4.81 -8.22 5.87
C ALA A 117 -4.24 -7.24 6.92
N LEU A 118 -3.40 -6.28 6.51
CA LEU A 118 -2.86 -5.25 7.40
C LEU A 118 -3.98 -4.39 8.01
N ASN A 119 -4.98 -4.00 7.21
CA ASN A 119 -6.13 -3.25 7.72
C ASN A 119 -6.93 -4.05 8.77
N ASN A 120 -7.07 -5.36 8.57
CA ASN A 120 -7.77 -6.23 9.51
C ASN A 120 -6.99 -6.48 10.81
N LEU A 121 -5.66 -6.37 10.78
CA LEU A 121 -4.80 -6.47 11.95
C LEU A 121 -4.77 -5.19 12.79
N LYS A 122 -4.99 -4.05 12.16
CA LYS A 122 -4.92 -2.73 12.80
C LYS A 122 -5.87 -2.65 14.00
N GLY A 123 -5.33 -2.29 15.15
CA GLY A 123 -6.07 -2.19 16.42
C GLY A 123 -6.39 -3.53 17.08
N LYS A 124 -5.91 -4.66 16.52
CA LYS A 124 -6.01 -5.96 17.21
C LYS A 124 -5.02 -6.04 18.37
N LYS A 125 -5.37 -6.87 19.35
CA LYS A 125 -4.51 -7.17 20.48
C LYS A 125 -3.91 -8.57 20.31
N LEU A 126 -2.61 -8.68 20.60
CA LEU A 126 -1.91 -9.96 20.75
C LEU A 126 -1.60 -10.17 22.24
N GLY A 127 -2.23 -11.16 22.86
CA GLY A 127 -1.96 -11.50 24.26
C GLY A 127 -0.71 -12.36 24.36
N LEU A 128 0.28 -11.90 25.16
CA LEU A 128 1.42 -12.70 25.57
C LEU A 128 1.23 -13.13 27.02
N ILE A 129 1.08 -14.44 27.27
CA ILE A 129 0.94 -14.98 28.61
C ILE A 129 2.35 -15.17 29.23
N GLY A 130 2.59 -14.49 30.34
CA GLY A 130 3.89 -14.46 31.00
C GLY A 130 4.89 -13.55 30.32
N LYS A 131 6.14 -14.00 30.19
CA LYS A 131 7.21 -13.25 29.50
C LYS A 131 7.99 -14.14 28.54
N VAL A 132 8.58 -13.55 27.54
CA VAL A 132 9.54 -14.23 26.66
C VAL A 132 10.77 -14.59 27.52
N SER A 133 11.30 -15.78 27.30
CA SER A 133 12.51 -16.25 28.00
C SER A 133 13.73 -15.42 27.59
N ASP A 134 14.57 -15.07 28.59
CA ASP A 134 15.69 -14.14 28.42
C ASP A 134 16.79 -14.65 27.47
N TRP A 135 16.84 -15.98 27.21
CA TRP A 135 17.78 -16.58 26.23
C TRP A 135 17.29 -16.56 24.79
N LEU A 136 16.07 -16.11 24.53
CA LEU A 136 15.50 -15.99 23.17
C LEU A 136 15.88 -14.64 22.58
N ILE A 137 17.04 -14.58 21.91
CA ILE A 137 17.58 -13.31 21.36
C ILE A 137 16.95 -12.86 20.04
N SER A 138 16.38 -13.78 19.25
CA SER A 138 15.76 -13.46 17.96
C SER A 138 14.23 -13.57 17.95
N SER A 139 13.64 -14.26 18.94
CA SER A 139 12.19 -14.46 19.05
C SER A 139 11.49 -13.38 19.87
N SER A 140 12.25 -12.48 20.49
CA SER A 140 11.70 -11.35 21.24
C SER A 140 11.49 -10.17 20.28
N VAL A 141 10.24 -9.92 19.93
CA VAL A 141 9.87 -8.80 19.07
C VAL A 141 9.47 -7.61 19.96
N PRO A 142 10.09 -6.43 19.80
CA PRO A 142 9.67 -5.24 20.53
C PRO A 142 8.19 -4.89 20.25
N ALA A 143 7.42 -4.61 21.29
CA ALA A 143 6.01 -4.25 21.19
C ALA A 143 5.77 -3.08 20.20
N GLY A 144 6.64 -2.06 20.23
CA GLY A 144 6.57 -0.93 19.30
C GLY A 144 6.75 -1.32 17.84
N LEU A 145 7.50 -2.37 17.53
CA LEU A 145 7.65 -2.85 16.15
C LEU A 145 6.36 -3.52 15.66
N LEU A 146 5.65 -4.28 16.50
CA LEU A 146 4.34 -4.85 16.15
C LEU A 146 3.31 -3.76 15.89
N GLU A 147 3.28 -2.73 16.72
CA GLU A 147 2.36 -1.62 16.58
C GLU A 147 2.65 -0.79 15.31
N THR A 148 3.90 -0.44 15.05
CA THR A 148 4.28 0.37 13.88
C THR A 148 4.15 -0.39 12.57
N THR A 149 4.42 -1.71 12.56
CA THR A 149 4.40 -2.53 11.32
C THR A 149 3.01 -3.06 11.01
N PHE A 150 2.29 -3.54 12.00
CA PHE A 150 1.01 -4.24 11.81
C PHE A 150 -0.19 -3.55 12.47
N GLY A 151 0.05 -2.50 13.26
CA GLY A 151 -0.99 -1.85 14.06
C GLY A 151 -1.52 -2.73 15.20
N ILE A 152 -0.76 -3.76 15.62
CA ILE A 152 -1.15 -4.71 16.67
C ILE A 152 -0.63 -4.22 18.00
N GLN A 153 -1.48 -4.17 19.01
CA GLN A 153 -1.09 -3.90 20.39
C GLN A 153 -0.68 -5.20 21.10
N LEU A 154 0.52 -5.23 21.69
CA LEU A 154 0.95 -6.34 22.53
C LEU A 154 0.44 -6.14 23.96
N ASP A 155 -0.36 -7.08 24.45
CA ASP A 155 -0.91 -7.11 25.80
C ASP A 155 -0.25 -8.25 26.59
N VAL A 156 0.53 -7.90 27.61
CA VAL A 156 1.24 -8.89 28.42
C VAL A 156 0.37 -9.26 29.61
N ILE A 157 -0.05 -10.52 29.67
CA ILE A 157 -0.96 -11.06 30.68
C ILE A 157 -0.14 -11.86 31.70
N PRO A 158 -0.03 -11.42 32.96
CA PRO A 158 0.66 -12.18 33.99
C PRO A 158 -0.01 -13.55 34.25
N TRP A 159 0.78 -14.57 34.55
CA TRP A 159 0.25 -15.89 34.90
C TRP A 159 -0.76 -15.85 36.05
N SER A 160 -0.64 -14.88 36.95
CA SER A 160 -1.55 -14.70 38.10
C SER A 160 -2.96 -14.24 37.69
N GLU A 161 -3.14 -13.73 36.47
CA GLU A 161 -4.46 -13.30 35.98
C GLU A 161 -5.20 -14.43 35.25
N LEU A 162 -4.54 -15.56 35.02
CA LEU A 162 -5.20 -16.70 34.41
C LEU A 162 -5.94 -17.52 35.50
N SER A 163 -7.21 -17.85 35.18
CA SER A 163 -7.93 -18.82 36.00
C SER A 163 -7.17 -20.14 36.01
N HIS A 164 -6.99 -20.73 37.18
CA HIS A 164 -6.38 -22.05 37.29
C HIS A 164 -7.22 -23.06 36.51
N PHE A 165 -6.61 -23.69 35.52
CA PHE A 165 -7.15 -24.88 34.91
C PHE A 165 -7.03 -26.01 35.93
N SER A 166 -8.11 -26.39 36.53
CA SER A 166 -8.23 -27.58 37.40
C SER A 166 -8.39 -28.83 36.55
#